data_2f9dd1c8f9e4c2bd241d866389e087ea
#
_entry.id   2f9dd1c8f9e4c2bd241d866389e087ea
#
_cell.length_a   1.000
_cell.length_b   1.000
_cell.length_c   1.000
_cell.angle_alpha   90.00
_cell.angle_beta   90.00
_cell.angle_gamma   90.00
#
_symmetry.space_group_name_H-M   'P 1'
#
loop_
_entity.id
_entity.type
_entity.pdbx_description
1 polymer ?
#
loop_
_entity_poly.entity_id
_entity_poly.type
_entity_poly.pdbx_seq_one_letter_code
_entity_poly.pdbx_strand_id
1 'polypeptide(L)'
;MKKTLLAGALLTMLGTTTAFAAPINSLSSGETAIGAGTKESYIEHKINDGVTLGYQYADRDENGKQHDIYGQIDLMANVRGIVGHRSNLPNDKDNFYGGVSVSTPKVMGMEGYASYVTGSDFNETQVGVNMNLIANVDLNINYHNFDADYGKRENGVGIGATFKF
;
A
#
# COMPACT_ATOMS: atom_id res chain seq x y z
N MET A 1 -10.79 21.13 -21.87
CA MET A 1 -10.24 20.06 -22.69
C MET A 1 -8.81 19.59 -22.29
N LYS A 2 -7.94 20.41 -21.66
CA LYS A 2 -6.57 19.98 -21.26
C LYS A 2 -6.52 19.06 -20.02
N LYS A 3 -7.54 19.09 -19.15
CA LYS A 3 -7.58 18.29 -17.90
C LYS A 3 -8.01 16.84 -18.12
N THR A 4 -8.81 16.56 -19.14
CA THR A 4 -9.24 15.20 -19.51
C THR A 4 -8.17 14.42 -20.26
N LEU A 5 -7.25 15.09 -20.95
CA LEU A 5 -6.11 14.46 -21.64
C LEU A 5 -5.05 13.99 -20.62
N LEU A 6 -4.88 14.68 -19.48
CA LEU A 6 -3.92 14.29 -18.45
C LEU A 6 -4.36 13.02 -17.70
N ALA A 7 -5.66 12.88 -17.44
CA ALA A 7 -6.23 11.68 -16.82
C ALA A 7 -6.15 10.44 -17.74
N GLY A 8 -6.33 10.63 -19.04
CA GLY A 8 -6.20 9.57 -20.05
C GLY A 8 -4.75 9.11 -20.27
N ALA A 9 -3.79 10.03 -20.21
CA ALA A 9 -2.36 9.70 -20.35
C ALA A 9 -1.79 8.96 -19.12
N LEU A 10 -2.33 9.22 -17.92
CA LEU A 10 -1.93 8.50 -16.71
C LEU A 10 -2.38 7.03 -16.74
N LEU A 11 -3.54 6.74 -17.32
CA LEU A 11 -4.07 5.38 -17.42
C LEU A 11 -3.29 4.49 -18.42
N THR A 12 -2.62 5.08 -19.40
CA THR A 12 -1.88 4.32 -20.42
C THR A 12 -0.44 3.96 -20.03
N MET A 13 0.09 4.53 -18.93
CA MET A 13 1.43 4.18 -18.42
C MET A 13 1.43 2.98 -17.45
N LEU A 14 0.30 2.34 -17.22
CA LEU A 14 0.14 1.16 -16.34
C LEU A 14 0.66 -0.15 -16.94
N GLY A 15 1.39 -0.11 -18.04
CA GLY A 15 1.97 -1.30 -18.66
C GLY A 15 3.41 -1.54 -18.22
N THR A 16 3.66 -2.58 -17.44
CA THR A 16 4.98 -3.22 -17.15
C THR A 16 5.73 -2.83 -15.88
N THR A 17 5.08 -2.36 -14.83
CA THR A 17 5.76 -2.22 -13.53
C THR A 17 5.20 -3.21 -12.53
N THR A 18 6.06 -3.92 -11.84
CA THR A 18 5.70 -4.86 -10.77
C THR A 18 5.73 -4.13 -9.45
N ALA A 19 4.59 -3.80 -8.87
CA ALA A 19 4.57 -3.22 -7.54
C ALA A 19 3.32 -3.58 -6.75
N PHE A 20 3.52 -3.93 -5.50
CA PHE A 20 2.55 -4.64 -4.70
C PHE A 20 2.70 -4.33 -3.22
N ALA A 21 2.11 -3.27 -2.76
CA ALA A 21 1.71 -3.09 -1.38
C ALA A 21 0.86 -1.82 -1.28
N ALA A 22 -0.20 -1.85 -0.49
CA ALA A 22 -0.98 -0.65 -0.22
C ALA A 22 -0.07 0.43 0.36
N PRO A 23 -0.14 1.65 -0.14
CA PRO A 23 0.63 2.75 0.42
C PRO A 23 0.20 3.01 1.86
N ILE A 24 1.10 3.57 2.65
CA ILE A 24 0.73 4.07 3.98
C ILE A 24 -0.01 5.39 3.79
N ASN A 25 -1.32 5.39 4.05
CA ASN A 25 -2.17 6.56 3.89
C ASN A 25 -2.31 7.33 5.20
N SER A 26 -2.18 8.64 5.16
CA SER A 26 -2.61 9.50 6.25
C SER A 26 -4.10 9.80 6.10
N LEU A 27 -4.90 9.25 7.02
CA LEU A 27 -6.36 9.36 7.08
C LEU A 27 -6.77 10.09 8.35
N SER A 28 -7.85 10.87 8.26
CA SER A 28 -8.55 11.44 9.40
C SER A 28 -9.49 10.40 10.02
N SER A 29 -9.86 10.57 11.28
CA SER A 29 -10.84 9.70 11.96
C SER A 29 -12.16 9.67 11.19
N GLY A 30 -12.66 8.47 10.86
CA GLY A 30 -13.86 8.24 10.06
C GLY A 30 -13.64 8.29 8.55
N GLU A 31 -12.44 8.62 8.07
CA GLU A 31 -12.12 8.69 6.64
C GLU A 31 -11.84 7.30 6.06
N THR A 32 -12.27 7.10 4.82
CA THR A 32 -12.04 5.88 4.05
C THR A 32 -11.14 6.19 2.86
N ALA A 33 -10.18 5.32 2.58
CA ALA A 33 -9.38 5.34 1.36
C ALA A 33 -9.68 4.10 0.52
N ILE A 34 -9.88 4.28 -0.78
CA ILE A 34 -9.92 3.21 -1.76
C ILE A 34 -8.82 3.49 -2.78
N GLY A 35 -7.98 2.51 -3.03
CA GLY A 35 -6.87 2.65 -3.95
C GLY A 35 -6.78 1.51 -4.95
N ALA A 36 -6.24 1.84 -6.11
CA ALA A 36 -5.86 0.88 -7.12
C ALA A 36 -4.52 1.30 -7.74
N GLY A 37 -3.67 0.34 -7.93
CA GLY A 37 -2.34 0.50 -8.54
C GLY A 37 -2.07 -0.56 -9.58
N THR A 38 -0.78 -0.67 -9.91
CA THR A 38 -0.29 -1.62 -10.88
C THR A 38 -0.42 -3.02 -10.37
N LYS A 39 -1.37 -3.77 -10.25
CA LYS A 39 -1.57 -5.14 -9.71
C LYS A 39 -1.97 -5.17 -8.23
N GLU A 40 -2.40 -4.05 -7.69
CA GLU A 40 -2.94 -3.98 -6.34
C GLU A 40 -4.27 -3.24 -6.30
N SER A 41 -5.07 -3.57 -5.32
CA SER A 41 -6.21 -2.77 -4.92
C SER A 41 -6.41 -2.91 -3.42
N TYR A 42 -6.91 -1.85 -2.79
CA TYR A 42 -7.09 -1.87 -1.34
C TYR A 42 -8.22 -0.93 -0.90
N ILE A 43 -8.68 -1.18 0.28
CA ILE A 43 -9.57 -0.30 1.03
C ILE A 43 -9.06 -0.19 2.46
N GLU A 44 -9.04 1.03 2.99
CA GLU A 44 -8.70 1.33 4.38
C GLU A 44 -9.77 2.22 4.99
N HIS A 45 -10.04 2.03 6.26
CA HIS A 45 -10.94 2.87 7.03
C HIS A 45 -10.31 3.20 8.38
N LYS A 46 -10.17 4.50 8.69
CA LYS A 46 -9.70 4.95 9.99
C LYS A 46 -10.86 5.04 10.98
N ILE A 47 -10.93 4.07 11.88
CA ILE A 47 -12.03 3.94 12.86
C ILE A 47 -12.00 5.08 13.87
N ASN A 48 -10.81 5.45 14.33
CA ASN A 48 -10.57 6.51 15.30
C ASN A 48 -9.14 7.05 15.13
N ASP A 49 -8.74 8.00 15.95
CA ASP A 49 -7.44 8.67 15.85
C ASP A 49 -6.23 7.73 15.94
N GLY A 50 -6.39 6.52 16.48
CA GLY A 50 -5.29 5.58 16.68
C GLY A 50 -5.37 4.29 15.87
N VAL A 51 -6.49 3.99 15.17
CA VAL A 51 -6.69 2.67 14.55
C VAL A 51 -7.24 2.80 13.12
N THR A 52 -6.54 2.17 12.18
CA THR A 52 -6.99 1.99 10.80
C THR A 52 -7.13 0.50 10.51
N LEU A 53 -8.22 0.08 9.89
CA LEU A 53 -8.38 -1.27 9.34
C LEU A 53 -8.28 -1.23 7.84
N GLY A 54 -7.72 -2.29 7.25
CA GLY A 54 -7.55 -2.38 5.81
C GLY A 54 -7.71 -3.80 5.28
N TYR A 55 -8.04 -3.85 3.99
CA TYR A 55 -7.98 -5.04 3.16
C TYR A 55 -7.22 -4.69 1.89
N GLN A 56 -6.35 -5.59 1.46
CA GLN A 56 -5.58 -5.47 0.23
C GLN A 56 -5.66 -6.75 -0.58
N TYR A 57 -5.74 -6.59 -1.89
CA TYR A 57 -5.49 -7.61 -2.88
C TYR A 57 -4.22 -7.26 -3.65
N ALA A 58 -3.32 -8.23 -3.81
CA ALA A 58 -2.11 -8.08 -4.59
C ALA A 58 -1.96 -9.25 -5.57
N ASP A 59 -1.69 -8.95 -6.85
CA ASP A 59 -1.44 -9.95 -7.91
C ASP A 59 0.07 -9.96 -8.23
N ARG A 60 0.81 -10.86 -7.60
CA ARG A 60 2.27 -10.96 -7.71
C ARG A 60 2.65 -11.88 -8.87
N ASP A 61 3.61 -11.46 -9.70
CA ASP A 61 4.01 -12.21 -10.90
C ASP A 61 4.60 -13.58 -10.56
N GLU A 62 5.44 -13.61 -9.52
CA GLU A 62 6.18 -14.79 -9.13
C GLU A 62 5.55 -15.56 -7.95
N ASN A 63 4.70 -14.89 -7.17
CA ASN A 63 4.15 -15.41 -5.92
C ASN A 63 2.61 -15.52 -5.92
N GLY A 64 1.95 -15.20 -7.05
CA GLY A 64 0.51 -15.34 -7.23
C GLY A 64 -0.34 -14.28 -6.52
N LYS A 65 -1.63 -14.56 -6.42
CA LYS A 65 -2.63 -13.64 -5.88
C LYS A 65 -2.72 -13.79 -4.38
N GLN A 66 -2.52 -12.69 -3.67
CA GLN A 66 -2.52 -12.64 -2.21
C GLN A 66 -3.60 -11.70 -1.69
N HIS A 67 -4.09 -11.98 -0.50
CA HIS A 67 -5.10 -11.18 0.19
C HIS A 67 -4.63 -10.88 1.61
N ASP A 68 -4.67 -9.62 2.00
CA ASP A 68 -4.32 -9.17 3.34
C ASP A 68 -5.53 -8.56 4.03
N ILE A 69 -5.75 -8.94 5.29
CA ILE A 69 -6.57 -8.19 6.22
C ILE A 69 -5.63 -7.67 7.30
N TYR A 70 -5.62 -6.37 7.55
CA TYR A 70 -4.68 -5.77 8.47
C TYR A 70 -5.26 -4.63 9.29
N GLY A 71 -4.59 -4.37 10.40
CA GLY A 71 -4.80 -3.20 11.23
C GLY A 71 -3.50 -2.40 11.36
N GLN A 72 -3.63 -1.08 11.38
CA GLN A 72 -2.56 -0.16 11.73
C GLN A 72 -2.92 0.54 13.03
N ILE A 73 -1.94 0.69 13.92
CA ILE A 73 -2.09 1.33 15.23
C ILE A 73 -1.10 2.48 15.30
N ASP A 74 -1.57 3.70 15.49
CA ASP A 74 -0.72 4.86 15.65
C ASP A 74 0.02 4.77 17.01
N LEU A 75 1.34 4.59 16.98
CA LEU A 75 2.18 4.45 18.19
C LEU A 75 2.69 5.81 18.65
N MET A 76 3.05 6.66 17.71
CA MET A 76 3.46 8.04 17.91
C MET A 76 3.30 8.83 16.60
N ALA A 77 3.55 10.13 16.63
CA ALA A 77 3.50 10.95 15.42
C ALA A 77 4.32 10.29 14.29
N ASN A 78 3.67 10.04 13.16
CA ASN A 78 4.28 9.47 11.96
C ASN A 78 4.84 8.03 12.08
N VAL A 79 4.57 7.30 13.18
CA VAL A 79 4.99 5.90 13.37
C VAL A 79 3.78 5.05 13.69
N ARG A 80 3.58 3.96 12.94
CA ARG A 80 2.49 3.00 13.15
C ARG A 80 3.02 1.60 13.30
N GLY A 81 2.39 0.85 14.19
CA GLY A 81 2.47 -0.60 14.22
C GLY A 81 1.48 -1.20 13.21
N ILE A 82 1.87 -2.28 12.56
CA ILE A 82 1.03 -3.01 11.60
C ILE A 82 0.90 -4.44 12.09
N VAL A 83 -0.31 -4.97 12.08
CA VAL A 83 -0.59 -6.40 12.31
C VAL A 83 -1.58 -6.86 11.26
N GLY A 84 -1.40 -8.07 10.74
CA GLY A 84 -2.29 -8.56 9.70
C GLY A 84 -2.20 -10.06 9.50
N HIS A 85 -3.07 -10.51 8.62
CA HIS A 85 -3.13 -11.89 8.13
C HIS A 85 -3.11 -11.86 6.61
N ARG A 86 -2.12 -12.53 6.03
CA ARG A 86 -1.95 -12.70 4.58
C ARG A 86 -2.27 -14.13 4.18
N SER A 87 -3.15 -14.28 3.23
CA SER A 87 -3.54 -15.58 2.65
C SER A 87 -3.04 -15.74 1.23
N ASN A 88 -3.01 -17.00 0.79
CA ASN A 88 -2.51 -17.43 -0.52
C ASN A 88 -1.03 -17.10 -0.75
N LEU A 89 -0.20 -17.23 0.26
CA LEU A 89 1.26 -17.25 0.10
C LEU A 89 1.69 -18.47 -0.73
N PRO A 90 2.93 -18.52 -1.28
CA PRO A 90 3.44 -19.69 -1.95
C PRO A 90 3.24 -20.98 -1.14
N ASN A 91 2.87 -22.08 -1.81
CA ASN A 91 2.45 -23.36 -1.22
C ASN A 91 1.12 -23.30 -0.44
N ASP A 92 0.18 -22.44 -0.85
CA ASP A 92 -1.15 -22.28 -0.23
C ASP A 92 -1.07 -22.01 1.28
N LYS A 93 -0.05 -21.25 1.69
CA LYS A 93 0.14 -20.89 3.09
C LYS A 93 -0.56 -19.57 3.44
N ASP A 94 -0.97 -19.52 4.67
CA ASP A 94 -1.51 -18.32 5.31
C ASP A 94 -0.63 -17.94 6.51
N ASN A 95 -0.37 -16.66 6.70
CA ASN A 95 0.50 -16.18 7.77
C ASN A 95 -0.09 -14.96 8.48
N PHE A 96 0.03 -14.96 9.80
CA PHE A 96 0.00 -13.73 10.55
C PHE A 96 1.33 -13.00 10.40
N TYR A 97 1.27 -11.68 10.36
CA TYR A 97 2.46 -10.85 10.29
C TYR A 97 2.36 -9.62 11.19
N GLY A 98 3.51 -9.08 11.51
CA GLY A 98 3.64 -7.83 12.22
C GLY A 98 4.68 -6.93 11.56
N GLY A 99 4.60 -5.64 11.83
CA GLY A 99 5.53 -4.69 11.25
C GLY A 99 5.34 -3.28 11.76
N VAL A 100 6.06 -2.38 11.11
CA VAL A 100 6.04 -0.95 11.41
C VAL A 100 6.04 -0.13 10.14
N SER A 101 5.47 1.06 10.21
CA SER A 101 5.62 2.07 9.18
C SER A 101 6.00 3.41 9.80
N VAL A 102 6.70 4.20 9.00
CA VAL A 102 7.04 5.58 9.31
C VAL A 102 6.64 6.46 8.12
N SER A 103 6.16 7.67 8.39
CA SER A 103 5.87 8.65 7.35
C SER A 103 6.53 9.99 7.66
N THR A 104 6.70 10.81 6.65
CA THR A 104 7.14 12.20 6.86
C THR A 104 5.92 13.08 7.11
N PRO A 105 6.09 14.25 7.72
CA PRO A 105 5.06 15.28 7.66
C PRO A 105 4.72 15.62 6.21
N LYS A 106 3.45 15.91 5.93
CA LYS A 106 3.00 16.31 4.59
C LYS A 106 3.50 17.73 4.28
N VAL A 107 4.31 17.86 3.24
CA VAL A 107 4.87 19.15 2.79
C VAL A 107 4.51 19.34 1.32
N MET A 108 3.89 20.49 0.99
CA MET A 108 3.45 20.85 -0.37
C MET A 108 2.59 19.75 -1.06
N GLY A 109 1.76 19.05 -0.28
CA GLY A 109 0.92 17.97 -0.78
C GLY A 109 1.63 16.64 -0.96
N MET A 110 2.91 16.52 -0.61
CA MET A 110 3.70 15.27 -0.68
C MET A 110 3.99 14.74 0.71
N GLU A 111 3.95 13.41 0.84
CA GLU A 111 4.24 12.65 2.05
C GLU A 111 5.05 11.40 1.67
N GLY A 112 6.27 11.30 2.17
CA GLY A 112 7.09 10.11 2.06
C GLY A 112 6.73 9.08 3.12
N TYR A 113 6.89 7.80 2.82
CA TYR A 113 6.70 6.74 3.80
C TYR A 113 7.64 5.56 3.56
N ALA A 114 7.86 4.78 4.60
CA ALA A 114 8.50 3.48 4.55
C ALA A 114 7.77 2.51 5.48
N SER A 115 7.71 1.24 5.09
CA SER A 115 7.16 0.18 5.93
C SER A 115 7.99 -1.09 5.83
N TYR A 116 7.96 -1.86 6.90
CA TYR A 116 8.52 -3.21 6.97
C TYR A 116 7.54 -4.11 7.71
N VAL A 117 7.19 -5.22 7.10
CA VAL A 117 6.36 -6.27 7.69
C VAL A 117 7.03 -7.63 7.55
N THR A 118 6.83 -8.50 8.54
CA THR A 118 7.39 -9.84 8.55
C THR A 118 6.41 -10.85 9.15
N GLY A 119 6.28 -11.99 8.52
CA GLY A 119 5.57 -13.18 8.99
C GLY A 119 6.54 -14.35 9.15
N SER A 120 5.99 -15.55 9.34
CA SER A 120 6.81 -16.78 9.47
C SER A 120 7.47 -17.18 8.16
N ASP A 121 6.84 -16.92 7.02
CA ASP A 121 7.25 -17.39 5.71
C ASP A 121 7.49 -16.26 4.69
N PHE A 122 7.52 -15.00 5.14
CA PHE A 122 7.83 -13.87 4.28
C PHE A 122 8.27 -12.62 5.04
N ASN A 123 8.93 -11.73 4.33
CA ASN A 123 9.12 -10.34 4.73
C ASN A 123 8.88 -9.40 3.54
N GLU A 124 8.48 -8.18 3.84
CA GLU A 124 8.23 -7.17 2.81
C GLU A 124 8.66 -5.79 3.30
N THR A 125 9.38 -5.09 2.45
CA THR A 125 9.78 -3.70 2.66
C THR A 125 9.17 -2.85 1.56
N GLN A 126 8.64 -1.69 1.92
CA GLN A 126 8.13 -0.72 0.97
C GLN A 126 8.62 0.67 1.31
N VAL A 127 8.95 1.45 0.28
CA VAL A 127 9.26 2.88 0.40
C VAL A 127 8.51 3.62 -0.70
N GLY A 128 7.85 4.72 -0.37
CA GLY A 128 7.04 5.43 -1.36
C GLY A 128 6.78 6.89 -1.02
N VAL A 129 6.10 7.53 -1.95
CA VAL A 129 5.65 8.91 -1.83
C VAL A 129 4.19 9.00 -2.27
N ASN A 130 3.36 9.59 -1.42
CA ASN A 130 2.00 10.01 -1.76
C ASN A 130 2.03 11.48 -2.18
N MET A 131 1.38 11.80 -3.28
CA MET A 131 1.26 13.16 -3.81
C MET A 131 -0.20 13.52 -4.00
N ASN A 132 -0.66 14.55 -3.34
CA ASN A 132 -2.03 15.05 -3.55
C ASN A 132 -2.13 15.73 -4.91
N LEU A 133 -2.96 15.19 -5.80
CA LEU A 133 -3.18 15.73 -7.14
C LEU A 133 -4.31 16.76 -7.17
N ILE A 134 -5.44 16.38 -6.59
CA ILE A 134 -6.65 17.21 -6.45
C ILE A 134 -7.33 16.82 -5.16
N ALA A 135 -8.31 17.59 -4.70
CA ALA A 135 -9.08 17.26 -3.50
C ALA A 135 -9.46 15.76 -3.50
N ASN A 136 -9.12 15.07 -2.44
CA ASN A 136 -9.44 13.66 -2.19
C ASN A 136 -8.77 12.62 -3.10
N VAL A 137 -7.89 13.00 -4.02
CA VAL A 137 -7.16 12.07 -4.88
C VAL A 137 -5.67 12.24 -4.69
N ASP A 138 -5.03 11.17 -4.23
CA ASP A 138 -3.56 11.08 -4.12
C ASP A 138 -3.01 10.14 -5.20
N LEU A 139 -1.88 10.49 -5.77
CA LEU A 139 -1.02 9.60 -6.58
C LEU A 139 0.01 8.99 -5.64
N ASN A 140 0.23 7.69 -5.75
CA ASN A 140 1.30 6.98 -5.07
C ASN A 140 2.34 6.48 -6.06
N ILE A 141 3.61 6.64 -5.70
CA ILE A 141 4.74 5.98 -6.36
C ILE A 141 5.53 5.29 -5.26
N ASN A 142 5.78 4.00 -5.42
CA ASN A 142 6.50 3.22 -4.42
C ASN A 142 7.51 2.24 -5.04
N TYR A 143 8.47 1.85 -4.24
CA TYR A 143 9.33 0.69 -4.46
C TYR A 143 9.05 -0.31 -3.36
N HIS A 144 8.87 -1.57 -3.71
CA HIS A 144 8.70 -2.67 -2.77
C HIS A 144 9.72 -3.78 -3.03
N ASN A 145 9.98 -4.54 -1.99
CA ASN A 145 10.78 -5.75 -2.02
C ASN A 145 10.10 -6.80 -1.13
N PHE A 146 9.59 -7.84 -1.76
CA PHE A 146 8.93 -8.97 -1.13
C PHE A 146 9.83 -10.19 -1.23
N ASP A 147 10.03 -10.88 -0.12
CA ASP A 147 10.84 -12.08 -0.02
C ASP A 147 10.04 -13.16 0.71
N ALA A 148 9.72 -14.25 0.03
CA ALA A 148 8.98 -15.39 0.57
C ALA A 148 9.88 -16.62 0.63
N ASP A 149 9.86 -17.33 1.77
CA ASP A 149 10.71 -18.51 2.01
C ASP A 149 10.50 -19.62 0.99
N TYR A 150 9.26 -19.79 0.50
CA TYR A 150 8.87 -20.82 -0.48
C TYR A 150 8.53 -20.26 -1.85
N GLY A 151 8.86 -18.99 -2.09
CA GLY A 151 8.61 -18.27 -3.33
C GLY A 151 9.88 -17.73 -3.94
N LYS A 152 9.69 -16.78 -4.85
CA LYS A 152 10.79 -16.00 -5.39
C LYS A 152 10.77 -14.59 -4.80
N ARG A 153 11.96 -14.06 -4.61
CA ARG A 153 12.09 -12.65 -4.27
C ARG A 153 11.57 -11.78 -5.41
N GLU A 154 10.68 -10.87 -5.07
CA GLU A 154 10.05 -9.96 -6.02
C GLU A 154 10.23 -8.52 -5.58
N ASN A 155 10.70 -7.67 -6.47
CA ASN A 155 10.87 -6.26 -6.19
C ASN A 155 10.51 -5.44 -7.42
N GLY A 156 10.09 -4.22 -7.21
CA GLY A 156 9.70 -3.36 -8.32
C GLY A 156 9.19 -1.99 -7.89
N VAL A 157 8.91 -1.17 -8.89
CA VAL A 157 8.32 0.16 -8.72
C VAL A 157 6.85 0.09 -9.06
N GLY A 158 6.00 0.66 -8.21
CA GLY A 158 4.58 0.78 -8.41
C GLY A 158 4.07 2.20 -8.55
N ILE A 159 2.97 2.30 -9.27
CA ILE A 159 2.21 3.54 -9.39
C ILE A 159 0.75 3.22 -9.11
N GLY A 160 0.12 4.00 -8.25
CA GLY A 160 -1.29 3.84 -7.89
C GLY A 160 -1.97 5.18 -7.64
N ALA A 161 -3.29 5.13 -7.57
CA ALA A 161 -4.12 6.26 -7.18
C ALA A 161 -5.01 5.88 -6.00
N THR A 162 -5.19 6.81 -5.08
CA THR A 162 -6.03 6.67 -3.88
C THR A 162 -7.10 7.73 -3.89
N PHE A 163 -8.34 7.34 -3.66
CA PHE A 163 -9.46 8.24 -3.41
C PHE A 163 -9.86 8.17 -1.93
N LYS A 164 -9.98 9.34 -1.27
CA LYS A 164 -10.31 9.49 0.16
C LYS A 164 -11.66 10.18 0.32
N PHE A 165 -12.49 9.68 1.24
CA PHE A 165 -13.83 10.25 1.51
C PHE A 165 -14.32 9.92 2.91
#